data_3e834b1b85b073a7adca793172dc61fd
#
_entry.id   3e834b1b85b073a7adca793172dc61fd
#
_cell.length_a   1.000
_cell.length_b   1.000
_cell.length_c   1.000
_cell.angle_alpha   90.00
_cell.angle_beta   90.00
_cell.angle_gamma   90.00
#
_symmetry.space_group_name_H-M   'P 1'
#
loop_
_entity.id
_entity.type
_entity.pdbx_description
1 polymer ?
#
loop_
_entity_poly.entity_id
_entity_poly.type
_entity_poly.pdbx_seq_one_letter_code
_entity_poly.pdbx_strand_id
1 'polypeptide(L)'
;PFARTNSAMIIDDHKGYYPYPTRYDWVTALGHTPDGVLLGFNLTRNQALNPEQYNENCLWYNGKITTLPPVTMQRPNGVKNTWYIKDRYGMVDLSFTPVAHTSVNMNLLLLASRYEGPYGFFNGYIQHHSGNKIAIDQLFGMGEQFYLRA
;
A
#
# COMPACT_ATOMS: atom_id res chain seq x y z
N PRO A 1 2.29 6.73 26.15
CA PRO A 1 1.13 7.58 25.87
C PRO A 1 1.21 8.06 24.43
N PHE A 2 0.11 7.89 23.66
CA PHE A 2 0.03 8.45 22.32
C PHE A 2 -0.20 9.96 22.44
N ALA A 3 0.69 10.76 21.86
CA ALA A 3 0.52 12.18 21.78
C ALA A 3 -0.08 12.56 20.41
N ARG A 4 -1.00 13.52 20.39
CA ARG A 4 -1.68 13.99 19.17
C ARG A 4 -0.71 14.46 18.08
N THR A 5 0.47 14.95 18.48
CA THR A 5 1.55 15.43 17.61
C THR A 5 2.40 14.31 16.99
N ASN A 6 2.32 13.08 17.52
CA ASN A 6 3.19 11.97 17.11
C ASN A 6 2.39 10.75 16.66
N SER A 7 1.10 10.91 16.42
CA SER A 7 0.21 9.83 16.00
C SER A 7 -0.52 10.21 14.73
N ALA A 8 -0.63 9.27 13.82
CA ALA A 8 -1.46 9.37 12.63
C ALA A 8 -2.31 8.10 12.53
N MET A 9 -3.51 8.22 11.97
CA MET A 9 -4.47 7.12 11.83
C MET A 9 -5.02 7.11 10.43
N ILE A 10 -5.09 5.92 9.84
CA ILE A 10 -5.85 5.64 8.62
C ILE A 10 -7.08 4.84 9.01
N ILE A 11 -8.23 5.21 8.48
CA ILE A 11 -9.46 4.42 8.53
C ILE A 11 -9.66 3.92 7.11
N ASP A 12 -9.66 2.60 6.95
CA ASP A 12 -9.99 1.92 5.71
C ASP A 12 -11.31 1.18 5.92
N ASP A 13 -12.31 1.53 5.13
CA ASP A 13 -13.62 0.89 5.13
C ASP A 13 -14.10 0.74 3.70
N HIS A 14 -14.44 -0.48 3.30
CA HIS A 14 -14.91 -0.73 1.95
C HIS A 14 -16.07 -1.71 1.93
N LYS A 15 -16.98 -1.51 0.97
CA LYS A 15 -18.12 -2.37 0.71
C LYS A 15 -18.32 -2.52 -0.80
N GLY A 16 -18.52 -3.74 -1.25
CA GLY A 16 -18.73 -3.98 -2.68
C GLY A 16 -19.04 -5.43 -3.05
N TYR A 17 -19.19 -5.66 -4.34
CA TYR A 17 -19.24 -6.99 -4.94
C TYR A 17 -17.85 -7.30 -5.50
N TYR A 18 -17.24 -8.36 -5.00
CA TYR A 18 -15.87 -8.72 -5.36
C TYR A 18 -15.86 -9.90 -6.33
N PRO A 19 -14.85 -9.98 -7.22
CA PRO A 19 -14.64 -11.14 -8.08
C PRO A 19 -14.43 -12.41 -7.27
N TYR A 20 -14.86 -13.54 -7.82
CA TYR A 20 -14.59 -14.86 -7.26
C TYR A 20 -13.51 -15.58 -8.09
N PRO A 21 -12.38 -15.96 -7.48
CA PRO A 21 -11.90 -15.58 -6.14
C PRO A 21 -11.40 -14.15 -6.09
N THR A 22 -11.48 -13.53 -4.90
CA THR A 22 -10.93 -12.19 -4.65
C THR A 22 -9.43 -12.25 -4.42
N ARG A 23 -8.69 -11.33 -5.05
CA ARG A 23 -7.23 -11.19 -4.90
C ARG A 23 -6.83 -9.73 -4.97
N TYR A 24 -5.96 -9.31 -4.07
CA TYR A 24 -5.29 -8.03 -4.17
C TYR A 24 -3.93 -8.04 -3.47
N ASP A 25 -3.10 -7.09 -3.84
CA ASP A 25 -1.96 -6.63 -3.08
C ASP A 25 -2.20 -5.17 -2.69
N TRP A 26 -1.83 -4.81 -1.50
CA TRP A 26 -2.04 -3.48 -0.97
C TRP A 26 -0.83 -3.05 -0.14
N VAL A 27 -0.51 -1.75 -0.20
CA VAL A 27 0.48 -1.14 0.68
C VAL A 27 0.00 0.25 1.08
N THR A 28 0.24 0.61 2.33
CA THR A 28 -0.08 1.92 2.87
C THR A 28 0.93 2.35 3.92
N ALA A 29 1.14 3.65 4.02
CA ALA A 29 1.89 4.26 5.09
C ALA A 29 1.39 5.67 5.37
N LEU A 30 1.52 6.12 6.61
CA LEU A 30 1.16 7.46 7.04
C LEU A 30 2.11 7.93 8.14
N GLY A 31 2.59 9.16 8.02
CA GLY A 31 3.49 9.77 9.00
C GLY A 31 3.73 11.23 8.69
N HIS A 32 4.84 11.76 9.18
CA HIS A 32 5.27 13.12 8.93
C HIS A 32 6.66 13.13 8.32
N THR A 33 6.88 14.08 7.41
CA THR A 33 8.23 14.39 6.92
C THR A 33 9.08 15.01 8.06
N PRO A 34 10.41 15.10 7.90
CA PRO A 34 11.28 15.73 8.93
C PRO A 34 10.88 17.15 9.28
N ASP A 35 10.31 17.91 8.36
CA ASP A 35 9.77 19.26 8.53
C ASP A 35 8.30 19.28 9.02
N GLY A 36 7.75 18.13 9.44
CA GLY A 36 6.45 18.03 10.11
C GLY A 36 5.24 18.03 9.17
N VAL A 37 5.43 17.92 7.87
CA VAL A 37 4.33 17.83 6.90
C VAL A 37 3.72 16.44 6.93
N LEU A 38 2.38 16.35 7.02
CA LEU A 38 1.68 15.07 6.94
C LEU A 38 1.86 14.47 5.54
N LEU A 39 2.29 13.22 5.52
CA LEU A 39 2.59 12.43 4.34
C LEU A 39 2.00 11.04 4.49
N GLY A 40 1.29 10.57 3.49
CA GLY A 40 0.80 9.20 3.42
C GLY A 40 0.45 8.80 2.01
N PHE A 41 0.29 7.50 1.80
CA PHE A 41 -0.13 6.96 0.52
C PHE A 41 -0.96 5.69 0.67
N ASN A 42 -1.78 5.42 -0.33
CA ASN A 42 -2.50 4.17 -0.54
C ASN A 42 -2.21 3.66 -1.93
N LEU A 43 -1.72 2.43 -2.05
CA LEU A 43 -1.42 1.81 -3.33
C LEU A 43 -1.97 0.39 -3.35
N THR A 44 -2.80 0.10 -4.34
CA THR A 44 -3.45 -1.19 -4.52
C THR A 44 -3.17 -1.75 -5.91
N ARG A 45 -2.96 -3.05 -5.98
CA ARG A 45 -3.06 -3.85 -7.19
C ARG A 45 -4.18 -4.86 -7.00
N ASN A 46 -5.34 -4.55 -7.51
CA ASN A 46 -6.55 -5.37 -7.40
C ASN A 46 -7.00 -5.93 -8.76
N GLN A 47 -8.22 -6.44 -8.82
CA GLN A 47 -8.82 -7.06 -10.01
C GLN A 47 -9.72 -6.07 -10.79
N ALA A 48 -9.47 -4.77 -10.73
CA ALA A 48 -10.21 -3.79 -11.50
C ALA A 48 -10.10 -4.07 -13.01
N LEU A 49 -11.23 -4.01 -13.72
CA LEU A 49 -11.27 -4.26 -15.17
C LEU A 49 -10.51 -3.21 -15.97
N ASN A 50 -10.53 -1.97 -15.50
CA ASN A 50 -9.77 -0.87 -16.07
C ASN A 50 -9.02 -0.15 -14.94
N PRO A 51 -7.84 -0.63 -14.54
CA PRO A 51 -7.08 -0.06 -13.43
C PRO A 51 -6.55 1.36 -13.71
N GLU A 52 -6.44 1.78 -14.97
CA GLU A 52 -6.06 3.16 -15.31
C GLU A 52 -7.13 4.17 -14.92
N GLN A 53 -8.38 3.77 -14.93
CA GLN A 53 -9.51 4.63 -14.61
C GLN A 53 -10.08 4.38 -13.21
N TYR A 54 -10.06 3.13 -12.76
CA TYR A 54 -10.70 2.69 -11.52
C TYR A 54 -9.67 2.05 -10.60
N ASN A 55 -8.83 2.89 -10.02
CA ASN A 55 -7.93 2.49 -8.93
C ASN A 55 -8.09 3.47 -7.76
N GLU A 56 -7.64 3.06 -6.61
CA GLU A 56 -7.71 3.84 -5.37
C GLU A 56 -6.33 4.39 -4.95
N ASN A 57 -5.38 4.40 -5.89
CA ASN A 57 -4.01 4.80 -5.62
C ASN A 57 -3.91 6.32 -5.43
N CYS A 58 -3.38 6.73 -4.31
CA CYS A 58 -3.22 8.14 -4.01
C CYS A 58 -2.05 8.43 -3.06
N LEU A 59 -1.59 9.66 -3.15
CA LEU A 59 -0.67 10.30 -2.21
C LEU A 59 -1.42 11.41 -1.47
N TRP A 60 -1.35 11.40 -0.15
CA TRP A 60 -1.71 12.54 0.70
C TRP A 60 -0.44 13.28 1.08
N TYR A 61 -0.36 14.53 0.70
CA TYR A 61 0.78 15.38 1.05
C TYR A 61 0.32 16.79 1.34
N ASN A 62 0.65 17.31 2.52
CA ASN A 62 0.30 18.66 2.95
C ASN A 62 -1.18 19.01 2.77
N GLY A 63 -2.07 18.10 3.18
CA GLY A 63 -3.52 18.28 3.09
C GLY A 63 -4.11 18.17 1.68
N LYS A 64 -3.32 17.79 0.69
CA LYS A 64 -3.75 17.60 -0.71
C LYS A 64 -3.65 16.14 -1.13
N ILE A 65 -4.55 15.74 -2.02
CA ILE A 65 -4.56 14.41 -2.62
C ILE A 65 -4.00 14.50 -4.05
N THR A 66 -3.11 13.58 -4.39
CA THR A 66 -2.66 13.31 -5.75
C THR A 66 -3.08 11.91 -6.12
N THR A 67 -3.88 11.74 -7.17
CA THR A 67 -4.19 10.43 -7.73
C THR A 67 -2.95 9.84 -8.38
N LEU A 68 -2.75 8.54 -8.22
CA LEU A 68 -1.58 7.83 -8.73
C LEU A 68 -2.02 6.76 -9.73
N PRO A 69 -1.16 6.40 -10.70
CA PRO A 69 -1.45 5.36 -11.68
C PRO A 69 -1.45 3.97 -11.03
N PRO A 70 -1.89 2.95 -11.78
CA PRO A 70 -1.72 1.55 -11.39
C PRO A 70 -0.27 1.20 -11.11
N VAL A 71 -0.05 0.40 -10.08
CA VAL A 71 1.27 -0.05 -9.66
C VAL A 71 1.45 -1.55 -9.84
N THR A 72 2.71 -1.98 -9.97
CA THR A 72 3.14 -3.37 -9.85
C THR A 72 3.80 -3.55 -8.49
N MET A 73 3.63 -4.73 -7.88
CA MET A 73 4.25 -5.10 -6.61
C MET A 73 5.04 -6.39 -6.80
N GLN A 74 6.35 -6.27 -6.89
CA GLN A 74 7.26 -7.41 -7.09
C GLN A 74 7.87 -7.84 -5.76
N ARG A 75 7.92 -9.16 -5.54
CA ARG A 75 8.45 -9.80 -4.33
C ARG A 75 9.38 -10.95 -4.71
N PRO A 76 10.55 -10.66 -5.28
CA PRO A 76 11.41 -11.70 -5.86
C PRO A 76 11.83 -12.77 -4.83
N ASN A 77 11.91 -12.41 -3.56
CA ASN A 77 12.31 -13.30 -2.47
C ASN A 77 11.15 -13.62 -1.49
N GLY A 78 9.89 -13.43 -1.94
CA GLY A 78 8.69 -13.70 -1.14
C GLY A 78 8.27 -12.56 -0.23
N VAL A 79 7.10 -12.72 0.42
CA VAL A 79 6.39 -11.65 1.16
C VAL A 79 7.12 -11.12 2.38
N LYS A 80 8.01 -11.90 2.97
CA LYS A 80 8.80 -11.53 4.17
C LYS A 80 10.07 -10.76 3.84
N ASN A 81 10.40 -10.59 2.57
CA ASN A 81 11.56 -9.87 2.08
C ASN A 81 11.13 -8.59 1.39
N THR A 82 12.10 -7.83 0.89
CA THR A 82 11.84 -6.54 0.26
C THR A 82 10.89 -6.66 -0.94
N TRP A 83 9.88 -5.80 -0.96
CA TRP A 83 8.98 -5.58 -2.09
C TRP A 83 9.44 -4.38 -2.89
N TYR A 84 9.21 -4.41 -4.21
CA TYR A 84 9.42 -3.28 -5.11
C TYR A 84 8.10 -2.87 -5.71
N ILE A 85 7.70 -1.62 -5.47
CA ILE A 85 6.43 -1.06 -5.90
C ILE A 85 6.73 0.04 -6.92
N LYS A 86 6.26 -0.14 -8.15
CA LYS A 86 6.53 0.77 -9.25
C LYS A 86 5.31 0.92 -10.15
N ASP A 87 5.18 2.10 -10.74
CA ASP A 87 4.28 2.33 -11.86
C ASP A 87 5.06 2.42 -13.19
N ARG A 88 4.36 2.52 -14.30
CA ARG A 88 4.97 2.62 -15.64
C ARG A 88 5.33 4.06 -16.06
N TYR A 89 4.85 5.07 -15.34
CA TYR A 89 5.05 6.48 -15.69
C TYR A 89 6.15 7.16 -14.88
N GLY A 90 6.74 6.45 -13.92
CA GLY A 90 7.81 6.95 -13.05
C GLY A 90 7.32 7.88 -11.94
N MET A 91 6.02 7.82 -11.60
CA MET A 91 5.43 8.56 -10.47
C MET A 91 5.66 7.85 -9.13
N VAL A 92 5.79 6.52 -9.14
CA VAL A 92 5.99 5.71 -7.94
C VAL A 92 7.22 4.82 -8.13
N ASP A 93 8.19 4.94 -7.24
CA ASP A 93 9.33 4.02 -7.12
C ASP A 93 9.66 3.83 -5.65
N LEU A 94 9.13 2.75 -5.07
CA LEU A 94 9.27 2.45 -3.65
C LEU A 94 9.87 1.06 -3.45
N SER A 95 10.67 0.94 -2.40
CA SER A 95 11.01 -0.32 -1.76
C SER A 95 10.33 -0.40 -0.40
N PHE A 96 9.79 -1.56 -0.05
CA PHE A 96 9.22 -1.86 1.26
C PHE A 96 10.00 -2.99 1.89
N THR A 97 10.55 -2.77 3.07
CA THR A 97 11.34 -3.74 3.82
C THR A 97 10.57 -4.18 5.07
N PRO A 98 9.98 -5.39 5.07
CA PRO A 98 9.30 -5.95 6.22
C PRO A 98 10.23 -6.14 7.43
N VAL A 99 9.73 -5.82 8.64
CA VAL A 99 10.40 -6.08 9.93
C VAL A 99 9.52 -6.91 10.86
N ALA A 100 8.22 -6.98 10.61
CA ALA A 100 7.27 -7.83 11.30
C ALA A 100 6.28 -8.41 10.30
N HIS A 101 5.65 -9.52 10.64
CA HIS A 101 4.76 -10.22 9.74
C HIS A 101 3.65 -10.94 10.48
N THR A 102 2.43 -10.81 10.00
CA THR A 102 1.28 -11.62 10.40
C THR A 102 0.73 -12.37 9.20
N SER A 103 0.18 -13.56 9.42
CA SER A 103 -0.44 -14.32 8.33
C SER A 103 -1.62 -15.15 8.81
N VAL A 104 -2.57 -15.38 7.92
CA VAL A 104 -3.66 -16.33 8.09
C VAL A 104 -3.71 -17.22 6.87
N ASN A 105 -3.71 -18.53 7.07
CA ASN A 105 -3.86 -19.51 6.00
C ASN A 105 -4.90 -20.54 6.41
N MET A 106 -6.06 -20.45 5.79
CA MET A 106 -7.17 -21.38 5.97
C MET A 106 -7.54 -21.98 4.62
N ASN A 107 -7.63 -23.28 4.53
CA ASN A 107 -8.02 -23.97 3.32
C ASN A 107 -8.98 -25.11 3.68
N LEU A 108 -10.27 -24.85 3.52
CA LEU A 108 -11.37 -25.79 3.59
C LEU A 108 -11.87 -26.07 2.18
N LEU A 109 -12.52 -27.18 1.97
CA LEU A 109 -12.89 -27.68 0.64
C LEU A 109 -13.48 -26.61 -0.29
N LEU A 110 -14.42 -25.79 0.20
CA LEU A 110 -15.09 -24.74 -0.56
C LEU A 110 -14.61 -23.34 -0.19
N LEU A 111 -13.95 -23.17 0.96
CA LEU A 111 -13.49 -21.90 1.50
C LEU A 111 -11.97 -21.89 1.63
N ALA A 112 -11.31 -20.89 1.09
CA ALA A 112 -9.90 -20.68 1.31
C ALA A 112 -9.61 -19.20 1.54
N SER A 113 -8.85 -18.88 2.59
CA SER A 113 -8.35 -17.54 2.87
C SER A 113 -6.84 -17.61 3.07
N ARG A 114 -6.11 -16.77 2.34
CA ARG A 114 -4.66 -16.58 2.52
C ARG A 114 -4.42 -15.09 2.68
N TYR A 115 -3.94 -14.72 3.83
CA TYR A 115 -3.61 -13.34 4.19
C TYR A 115 -2.15 -13.29 4.64
N GLU A 116 -1.39 -12.39 4.07
CA GLU A 116 -0.03 -12.07 4.44
C GLU A 116 0.03 -10.56 4.70
N GLY A 117 0.32 -10.16 5.94
CA GLY A 117 0.31 -8.78 6.40
C GLY A 117 1.65 -8.38 7.01
N PRO A 118 2.68 -8.07 6.22
CA PRO A 118 3.93 -7.54 6.74
C PRO A 118 3.80 -6.07 7.15
N TYR A 119 4.52 -5.71 8.21
CA TYR A 119 4.77 -4.33 8.64
C TYR A 119 6.23 -3.99 8.45
N GLY A 120 6.56 -2.77 8.06
CA GLY A 120 7.94 -2.39 7.79
C GLY A 120 8.11 -0.96 7.32
N PHE A 121 9.21 -0.70 6.66
CA PHE A 121 9.61 0.64 6.26
C PHE A 121 9.63 0.79 4.74
N PHE A 122 9.10 1.92 4.28
CA PHE A 122 9.13 2.33 2.88
C PHE A 122 10.26 3.33 2.63
N ASN A 123 10.92 3.17 1.48
CA ASN A 123 11.96 4.09 0.97
C ASN A 123 11.76 4.29 -0.52
N GLY A 124 12.13 5.48 -1.02
CA GLY A 124 12.05 5.82 -2.44
C GLY A 124 11.38 7.17 -2.67
N TYR A 125 10.47 7.26 -3.64
CA TYR A 125 9.74 8.49 -3.90
C TYR A 125 8.35 8.23 -4.48
N ILE A 126 7.47 9.23 -4.29
CA ILE A 126 6.20 9.36 -5.01
C ILE A 126 6.12 10.76 -5.59
N GLN A 127 5.70 10.89 -6.86
CA GLN A 127 5.56 12.18 -7.53
C GLN A 127 4.22 12.82 -7.18
N HIS A 128 4.28 14.05 -6.71
CA HIS A 128 3.12 14.90 -6.46
C HIS A 128 2.58 15.50 -7.77
N HIS A 129 1.33 15.94 -7.78
CA HIS A 129 0.67 16.52 -8.97
C HIS A 129 1.41 17.75 -9.55
N SER A 130 2.23 18.42 -8.75
CA SER A 130 3.10 19.53 -9.24
C SER A 130 4.30 19.05 -10.06
N GLY A 131 4.51 17.75 -10.22
CA GLY A 131 5.69 17.16 -10.84
C GLY A 131 6.85 16.92 -9.89
N ASN A 132 6.80 17.43 -8.67
CA ASN A 132 7.86 17.24 -7.69
C ASN A 132 7.83 15.83 -7.10
N LYS A 133 8.99 15.22 -6.96
CA LYS A 133 9.17 13.94 -6.27
C LYS A 133 9.27 14.19 -4.75
N ILE A 134 8.35 13.59 -4.02
CA ILE A 134 8.36 13.59 -2.55
C ILE A 134 9.15 12.37 -2.11
N ALA A 135 10.25 12.60 -1.43
CA ALA A 135 11.07 11.52 -0.88
C ALA A 135 10.30 10.80 0.24
N ILE A 136 10.35 9.48 0.19
CA ILE A 136 9.88 8.57 1.22
C ILE A 136 11.14 7.98 1.86
N ASP A 137 11.34 8.29 3.13
CA ASP A 137 12.52 7.84 3.88
C ASP A 137 12.09 7.22 5.20
N GLN A 138 12.35 5.93 5.35
CA GLN A 138 12.02 5.13 6.53
C GLN A 138 10.57 5.33 7.04
N LEU A 139 9.62 5.56 6.12
CA LEU A 139 8.21 5.73 6.48
C LEU A 139 7.62 4.37 6.88
N PHE A 140 7.18 4.25 8.14
CA PHE A 140 6.59 3.03 8.65
C PHE A 140 5.18 2.82 8.08
N GLY A 141 4.88 1.58 7.70
CA GLY A 141 3.59 1.21 7.17
C GLY A 141 3.41 -0.30 7.08
N MET A 142 2.46 -0.71 6.25
CA MET A 142 2.15 -2.12 6.06
C MET A 142 1.95 -2.47 4.59
N GLY A 143 2.08 -3.77 4.33
CA GLY A 143 1.68 -4.38 3.07
C GLY A 143 0.71 -5.51 3.30
N GLU A 144 -0.07 -5.84 2.28
CA GLU A 144 -0.95 -7.01 2.27
C GLU A 144 -0.83 -7.77 0.96
N GLN A 145 -0.88 -9.08 1.07
CA GLN A 145 -1.21 -9.97 -0.02
C GLN A 145 -2.41 -10.79 0.40
N PHE A 146 -3.48 -10.68 -0.36
CA PHE A 146 -4.76 -11.30 -0.01
C PHE A 146 -5.29 -12.20 -1.11
N TYR A 147 -5.82 -13.34 -0.69
CA TYR A 147 -6.58 -14.27 -1.52
C TYR A 147 -7.76 -14.80 -0.71
N LEU A 148 -8.94 -14.69 -1.26
CA LEU A 148 -10.18 -15.26 -0.70
C LEU A 148 -10.95 -16.03 -1.77
N ARG A 149 -11.31 -17.26 -1.44
CA ARG A 149 -12.29 -18.06 -2.13
C ARG A 149 -13.36 -18.45 -1.11
N ALA A 150 -14.53 -17.82 -1.18
CA ALA A 150 -15.67 -18.02 -0.28
C ALA A 150 -16.98 -17.94 -1.06
#